data_b930e2272662a693d79baf360daa8c1c
#
_entry.id   b930e2272662a693d79baf360daa8c1c
#
_cell.length_a   1.000
_cell.length_b   1.000
_cell.length_c   1.000
_cell.angle_alpha   90.00
_cell.angle_beta   90.00
_cell.angle_gamma   90.00
#
_symmetry.space_group_name_H-M   'P 1'
#
loop_
_entity.id
_entity.type
_entity.pdbx_description
1 polymer ?
#
loop_
_entity_poly.entity_id
_entity_poly.type
_entity_poly.pdbx_seq_one_letter_code
_entity_poly.pdbx_strand_id
1 'polypeptide(L)'
;GVVGESGSGKSTLAKALVRLVEPSSGAVIIDGEDFLALQGQDLDAARKHIQMIFQDPYGSLNPSQSVGYMIMRGLHQQGIGTKKAKDQTMELQERVGLAPEAFHRTPRNFSGGQRQRVGIARALALQPEVVIADESVSALDLSIQKQVLRLLSELQYEFKIAMIFITHDLRVAAQISDYITVMEKGVMVE
;
A
#
# COMPACT_ATOMS: atom_id res chain seq x y z
N GLY A 1 -6.88 12.44 -0.82
CA GLY A 1 -7.89 11.37 -0.78
C GLY A 1 -8.72 11.29 -2.04
N VAL A 2 -9.11 10.08 -2.44
CA VAL A 2 -10.07 9.86 -3.54
C VAL A 2 -11.30 9.19 -2.96
N VAL A 3 -12.45 9.86 -3.04
CA VAL A 3 -13.72 9.35 -2.51
C VAL A 3 -14.76 9.17 -3.61
N GLY A 4 -15.77 8.34 -3.38
CA GLY A 4 -16.87 8.10 -4.31
C GLY A 4 -17.61 6.82 -3.99
N GLU A 5 -18.75 6.62 -4.61
CA GLU A 5 -19.58 5.43 -4.44
C GLU A 5 -18.86 4.15 -4.90
N SER A 6 -19.34 3.00 -4.44
CA SER A 6 -18.88 1.71 -4.95
C SER A 6 -19.15 1.64 -6.46
N GLY A 7 -18.17 1.17 -7.23
CA GLY A 7 -18.26 1.11 -8.69
C GLY A 7 -17.93 2.42 -9.42
N SER A 8 -17.58 3.52 -8.74
CA SER A 8 -17.21 4.78 -9.41
C SER A 8 -15.87 4.74 -10.16
N GLY A 9 -15.10 3.65 -10.05
CA GLY A 9 -13.83 3.48 -10.79
C GLY A 9 -12.56 3.67 -9.94
N LYS A 10 -12.65 3.98 -8.64
CA LYS A 10 -11.50 4.27 -7.76
C LYS A 10 -10.41 3.19 -7.75
N SER A 11 -10.82 1.93 -7.56
CA SER A 11 -9.86 0.81 -7.57
C SER A 11 -9.27 0.53 -8.95
N THR A 12 -10.00 0.87 -10.03
CA THR A 12 -9.46 0.80 -11.40
C THR A 12 -8.40 1.87 -11.59
N LEU A 13 -8.66 3.09 -11.13
CA LEU A 13 -7.67 4.17 -11.11
C LEU A 13 -6.43 3.76 -10.31
N ALA A 14 -6.60 3.24 -9.09
CA ALA A 14 -5.49 2.75 -8.26
C ALA A 14 -4.61 1.74 -9.01
N LYS A 15 -5.24 0.75 -9.66
CA LYS A 15 -4.54 -0.29 -10.43
C LYS A 15 -3.85 0.28 -11.68
N ALA A 16 -4.45 1.27 -12.33
CA ALA A 16 -3.85 1.95 -13.47
C ALA A 16 -2.61 2.76 -13.05
N LEU A 17 -2.67 3.47 -11.92
CA LEU A 17 -1.54 4.23 -11.38
C LEU A 17 -0.30 3.37 -11.08
N VAL A 18 -0.47 2.10 -10.68
CA VAL A 18 0.65 1.16 -10.47
C VAL A 18 0.88 0.21 -11.66
N ARG A 19 0.20 0.44 -12.77
CA ARG A 19 0.25 -0.40 -13.98
C ARG A 19 -0.02 -1.88 -13.72
N LEU A 20 -1.00 -2.19 -12.87
CA LEU A 20 -1.63 -3.51 -12.78
C LEU A 20 -2.74 -3.65 -13.83
N VAL A 21 -3.28 -2.54 -14.30
CA VAL A 21 -4.16 -2.41 -15.45
C VAL A 21 -3.54 -1.36 -16.35
N GLU A 22 -3.35 -1.69 -17.62
CA GLU A 22 -2.77 -0.75 -18.59
C GLU A 22 -3.82 0.31 -18.96
N PRO A 23 -3.55 1.62 -18.75
CA PRO A 23 -4.49 2.67 -19.13
C PRO A 23 -4.47 2.85 -20.66
N SER A 24 -5.63 3.23 -21.22
CA SER A 24 -5.77 3.45 -22.68
C SER A 24 -5.09 4.75 -23.14
N SER A 25 -4.95 5.74 -22.24
CA SER A 25 -4.32 7.04 -22.51
C SER A 25 -4.03 7.77 -21.20
N GLY A 26 -3.25 8.83 -21.29
CA GLY A 26 -2.86 9.68 -20.14
C GLY A 26 -1.38 9.51 -19.81
N ALA A 27 -0.94 10.14 -18.71
CA ALA A 27 0.41 10.04 -18.17
C ALA A 27 0.36 9.95 -16.64
N VAL A 28 1.34 9.29 -16.05
CA VAL A 28 1.58 9.28 -14.59
C VAL A 28 3.00 9.79 -14.37
N ILE A 29 3.11 11.02 -13.87
CA ILE A 29 4.40 11.66 -13.66
C ILE A 29 4.84 11.44 -12.22
N ILE A 30 6.00 10.81 -12.03
CA ILE A 30 6.66 10.63 -10.73
C ILE A 30 8.04 11.26 -10.85
N ASP A 31 8.34 12.24 -10.03
CA ASP A 31 9.61 13.01 -10.05
C ASP A 31 10.01 13.55 -11.44
N GLY A 32 9.00 13.94 -12.23
CA GLY A 32 9.19 14.50 -13.57
C GLY A 32 9.33 13.46 -14.68
N GLU A 33 9.31 12.17 -14.38
CA GLU A 33 9.38 11.08 -15.35
C GLU A 33 8.02 10.44 -15.57
N ASP A 34 7.67 10.16 -16.84
CA ASP A 34 6.41 9.47 -17.16
C ASP A 34 6.52 7.97 -16.92
N PHE A 35 5.99 7.53 -15.78
CA PHE A 35 5.95 6.12 -15.38
C PHE A 35 5.24 5.21 -16.40
N LEU A 36 4.26 5.74 -17.16
CA LEU A 36 3.55 4.94 -18.16
C LEU A 36 4.38 4.70 -19.44
N ALA A 37 5.35 5.55 -19.72
CA ALA A 37 6.25 5.39 -20.85
C ALA A 37 7.35 4.34 -20.63
N LEU A 38 7.64 3.99 -19.36
CA LEU A 38 8.70 3.06 -18.99
C LEU A 38 8.38 1.62 -19.42
N GLN A 39 9.42 0.83 -19.77
CA GLN A 39 9.32 -0.57 -20.13
C GLN A 39 10.47 -1.41 -19.59
N GLY A 40 10.28 -2.72 -19.52
CA GLY A 40 11.33 -3.67 -19.15
C GLY A 40 11.95 -3.37 -17.80
N GLN A 41 13.28 -3.29 -17.73
CA GLN A 41 14.03 -3.08 -16.48
C GLN A 41 13.77 -1.71 -15.84
N ASP A 42 13.54 -0.66 -16.65
CA ASP A 42 13.26 0.68 -16.14
C ASP A 42 11.89 0.71 -15.44
N LEU A 43 10.88 0.03 -15.99
CA LEU A 43 9.59 -0.12 -15.32
C LEU A 43 9.71 -0.92 -14.02
N ASP A 44 10.50 -2.00 -14.00
CA ASP A 44 10.70 -2.79 -12.78
C ASP A 44 11.47 -2.00 -11.71
N ALA A 45 12.37 -1.13 -12.10
CA ALA A 45 13.05 -0.20 -11.20
C ALA A 45 12.07 0.84 -10.66
N ALA A 46 11.27 1.47 -11.51
CA ALA A 46 10.32 2.51 -11.14
C ALA A 46 9.15 1.99 -10.27
N ARG A 47 8.74 0.74 -10.42
CA ARG A 47 7.72 0.11 -9.57
C ARG A 47 8.08 0.08 -8.07
N LYS A 48 9.36 0.21 -7.71
CA LYS A 48 9.78 0.30 -6.30
C LYS A 48 9.33 1.62 -5.67
N HIS A 49 9.26 2.68 -6.47
CA HIS A 49 8.91 4.02 -6.01
C HIS A 49 7.41 4.20 -5.76
N ILE A 50 6.57 3.36 -6.38
CA ILE A 50 5.11 3.38 -6.19
C ILE A 50 4.61 2.01 -5.74
N GLN A 51 3.97 1.96 -4.58
CA GLN A 51 3.47 0.73 -3.99
C GLN A 51 1.99 0.81 -3.67
N MET A 52 1.32 -0.34 -3.61
CA MET A 52 -0.11 -0.42 -3.34
C MET A 52 -0.39 -1.29 -2.12
N ILE A 53 -1.25 -0.77 -1.23
CA ILE A 53 -1.88 -1.50 -0.14
C ILE A 53 -3.29 -1.86 -0.62
N PHE A 54 -3.55 -3.15 -0.77
CA PHE A 54 -4.80 -3.65 -1.36
C PHE A 54 -5.96 -3.67 -0.35
N GLN A 55 -7.17 -3.55 -0.88
CA GLN A 55 -8.43 -3.63 -0.15
C GLN A 55 -8.61 -4.96 0.59
N ASP A 56 -8.28 -6.08 -0.07
CA ASP A 56 -8.38 -7.41 0.51
C ASP A 56 -7.02 -7.90 1.03
N PRO A 57 -6.79 -7.85 2.35
CA PRO A 57 -5.55 -8.34 2.93
C PRO A 57 -5.43 -9.88 2.86
N TYR A 58 -6.53 -10.62 2.63
CA TYR A 58 -6.49 -12.07 2.45
C TYR A 58 -5.96 -12.45 1.08
N GLY A 59 -6.56 -11.88 0.01
CA GLY A 59 -6.17 -12.17 -1.36
C GLY A 59 -4.80 -11.62 -1.74
N SER A 60 -4.32 -10.59 -1.04
CA SER A 60 -3.02 -9.97 -1.33
C SER A 60 -1.81 -10.67 -0.70
N LEU A 61 -2.00 -11.58 0.27
CA LEU A 61 -0.95 -12.28 0.97
C LEU A 61 -0.95 -13.77 0.62
N ASN A 62 0.21 -14.33 0.28
CA ASN A 62 0.33 -15.77 0.03
C ASN A 62 0.17 -16.54 1.35
N PRO A 63 -0.89 -17.38 1.50
CA PRO A 63 -1.19 -18.05 2.75
C PRO A 63 -0.19 -19.16 3.13
N SER A 64 0.69 -19.53 2.22
CA SER A 64 1.70 -20.59 2.42
C SER A 64 3.10 -20.04 2.75
N GLN A 65 3.28 -18.71 2.68
CA GLN A 65 4.55 -18.06 2.97
C GLN A 65 4.52 -17.42 4.35
N SER A 66 5.68 -17.39 5.04
CA SER A 66 5.77 -16.65 6.30
C SER A 66 5.79 -15.15 6.06
N VAL A 67 5.31 -14.39 7.05
CA VAL A 67 5.29 -12.92 7.02
C VAL A 67 6.69 -12.36 6.78
N GLY A 68 7.70 -12.87 7.50
CA GLY A 68 9.09 -12.44 7.30
C GLY A 68 9.56 -12.65 5.86
N TYR A 69 9.26 -13.80 5.25
CA TYR A 69 9.65 -14.06 3.86
C TYR A 69 8.99 -13.09 2.88
N MET A 70 7.69 -12.79 3.06
CA MET A 70 6.96 -11.87 2.17
C MET A 70 7.52 -10.44 2.20
N ILE A 71 7.92 -9.96 3.39
CA ILE A 71 8.51 -8.62 3.54
C ILE A 71 9.95 -8.62 3.02
N MET A 72 10.77 -9.63 3.39
CA MET A 72 12.16 -9.76 2.93
C MET A 72 12.29 -9.83 1.41
N ARG A 73 11.29 -10.40 0.72
CA ARG A 73 11.32 -10.50 -0.75
C ARG A 73 11.49 -9.13 -1.42
N GLY A 74 10.83 -8.09 -0.93
CA GLY A 74 11.00 -6.72 -1.41
C GLY A 74 12.44 -6.22 -1.21
N LEU A 75 13.01 -6.46 -0.03
CA LEU A 75 14.39 -6.08 0.30
C LEU A 75 15.41 -6.84 -0.56
N HIS A 76 15.18 -8.11 -0.82
CA HIS A 76 16.06 -8.89 -1.72
C HIS A 76 16.01 -8.37 -3.16
N GLN A 77 14.87 -7.89 -3.64
CA GLN A 77 14.76 -7.25 -4.96
C GLN A 77 15.57 -5.94 -5.07
N GLN A 78 15.88 -5.32 -3.93
CA GLN A 78 16.80 -4.18 -3.85
C GLN A 78 18.28 -4.60 -3.71
N GLY A 79 18.59 -5.90 -3.78
CA GLY A 79 19.95 -6.41 -3.62
C GLY A 79 20.44 -6.49 -2.17
N ILE A 80 19.54 -6.34 -1.18
CA ILE A 80 19.89 -6.41 0.24
C ILE A 80 20.14 -7.85 0.63
N GLY A 81 21.32 -8.13 1.20
CA GLY A 81 21.70 -9.47 1.65
C GLY A 81 20.83 -9.97 2.81
N THR A 82 20.69 -11.31 2.92
CA THR A 82 19.73 -11.98 3.81
C THR A 82 19.78 -11.54 5.27
N LYS A 83 20.96 -11.35 5.86
CA LYS A 83 21.08 -10.92 7.25
C LYS A 83 20.48 -9.53 7.44
N LYS A 84 20.90 -8.55 6.63
CA LYS A 84 20.40 -7.18 6.69
C LYS A 84 18.91 -7.11 6.36
N ALA A 85 18.43 -7.88 5.36
CA ALA A 85 17.03 -7.96 5.03
C ALA A 85 16.18 -8.50 6.19
N LYS A 86 16.69 -9.48 6.94
CA LYS A 86 16.02 -9.99 8.14
C LYS A 86 15.91 -8.92 9.22
N ASP A 87 17.01 -8.23 9.52
CA ASP A 87 17.05 -7.18 10.56
C ASP A 87 16.07 -6.04 10.20
N GLN A 88 16.10 -5.55 8.96
CA GLN A 88 15.16 -4.54 8.48
C GLN A 88 13.69 -5.01 8.47
N THR A 89 13.45 -6.29 8.17
CA THR A 89 12.11 -6.86 8.24
C THR A 89 11.58 -6.86 9.67
N MET A 90 12.40 -7.23 10.63
CA MET A 90 12.01 -7.23 12.05
C MET A 90 11.73 -5.80 12.54
N GLU A 91 12.54 -4.83 12.13
CA GLU A 91 12.31 -3.42 12.42
C GLU A 91 10.99 -2.91 11.82
N LEU A 92 10.72 -3.22 10.54
CA LEU A 92 9.44 -2.87 9.91
C LEU A 92 8.24 -3.54 10.59
N GLN A 93 8.37 -4.80 11.02
CA GLN A 93 7.33 -5.48 11.77
C GLN A 93 7.02 -4.78 13.10
N GLU A 94 8.03 -4.39 13.84
CA GLU A 94 7.86 -3.63 15.08
C GLU A 94 7.17 -2.28 14.83
N ARG A 95 7.59 -1.55 13.80
CA ARG A 95 6.99 -0.24 13.41
C ARG A 95 5.52 -0.34 13.06
N VAL A 96 5.09 -1.43 12.41
CA VAL A 96 3.67 -1.66 12.13
C VAL A 96 2.92 -2.32 13.30
N GLY A 97 3.58 -2.52 14.45
CA GLY A 97 2.97 -3.10 15.65
C GLY A 97 2.68 -4.59 15.56
N LEU A 98 3.53 -5.35 14.86
CA LEU A 98 3.51 -6.81 14.83
C LEU A 98 4.56 -7.35 15.81
N ALA A 99 4.20 -8.40 16.56
CA ALA A 99 5.13 -9.06 17.46
C ALA A 99 6.28 -9.75 16.68
N PRO A 100 7.50 -9.86 17.25
CA PRO A 100 8.65 -10.49 16.58
C PRO A 100 8.39 -11.90 16.07
N GLU A 101 7.56 -12.67 16.80
CA GLU A 101 7.18 -14.05 16.45
C GLU A 101 6.37 -14.12 15.13
N ALA A 102 5.79 -12.99 14.70
CA ALA A 102 5.08 -12.88 13.43
C ALA A 102 5.97 -13.23 12.24
N PHE A 103 7.28 -13.03 12.35
CA PHE A 103 8.24 -13.31 11.28
C PHE A 103 8.12 -14.73 10.72
N HIS A 104 7.94 -15.72 11.59
CA HIS A 104 7.87 -17.13 11.20
C HIS A 104 6.45 -17.66 10.95
N ARG A 105 5.44 -16.85 11.25
CA ARG A 105 4.01 -17.23 11.11
C ARG A 105 3.49 -16.96 9.71
N THR A 106 2.50 -17.74 9.29
CA THR A 106 1.78 -17.50 8.03
C THR A 106 0.55 -16.62 8.26
N PRO A 107 0.04 -15.91 7.23
CA PRO A 107 -1.10 -15.00 7.35
C PRO A 107 -2.39 -15.65 7.85
N ARG A 108 -2.54 -16.97 7.69
CA ARG A 108 -3.73 -17.72 8.16
C ARG A 108 -3.99 -17.52 9.66
N ASN A 109 -2.94 -17.32 10.44
CA ASN A 109 -2.98 -17.21 11.89
C ASN A 109 -3.13 -15.76 12.39
N PHE A 110 -3.45 -14.83 11.50
CA PHE A 110 -3.56 -13.40 11.84
C PHE A 110 -5.01 -12.90 11.73
N SER A 111 -5.36 -11.93 12.59
CA SER A 111 -6.60 -11.16 12.44
C SER A 111 -6.56 -10.29 11.17
N GLY A 112 -7.71 -9.76 10.75
CA GLY A 112 -7.79 -8.84 9.61
C GLY A 112 -6.85 -7.64 9.76
N GLY A 113 -6.85 -7.00 10.93
CA GLY A 113 -5.95 -5.86 11.21
C GLY A 113 -4.47 -6.25 11.22
N GLN A 114 -4.11 -7.43 11.71
CA GLN A 114 -2.74 -7.93 11.64
C GLN A 114 -2.30 -8.19 10.19
N ARG A 115 -3.15 -8.78 9.36
CA ARG A 115 -2.88 -8.96 7.92
C ARG A 115 -2.70 -7.63 7.20
N GLN A 116 -3.53 -6.63 7.55
CA GLN A 116 -3.38 -5.29 7.01
C GLN A 116 -2.01 -4.69 7.35
N ARG A 117 -1.56 -4.84 8.60
CA ARG A 117 -0.22 -4.41 9.04
C ARG A 117 0.90 -5.12 8.28
N VAL A 118 0.74 -6.41 7.95
CA VAL A 118 1.67 -7.15 7.07
C VAL A 118 1.71 -6.54 5.67
N GLY A 119 0.54 -6.21 5.10
CA GLY A 119 0.43 -5.55 3.79
C GLY A 119 1.14 -4.19 3.76
N ILE A 120 0.96 -3.40 4.83
CA ILE A 120 1.64 -2.11 5.02
C ILE A 120 3.16 -2.31 5.10
N ALA A 121 3.64 -3.22 5.95
CA ALA A 121 5.08 -3.50 6.08
C ALA A 121 5.70 -3.97 4.75
N ARG A 122 4.98 -4.80 3.99
CA ARG A 122 5.43 -5.27 2.67
C ARG A 122 5.57 -4.11 1.67
N ALA A 123 4.62 -3.19 1.64
CA ALA A 123 4.69 -2.01 0.77
C ALA A 123 5.87 -1.11 1.15
N LEU A 124 6.07 -0.87 2.44
CA LEU A 124 7.15 -0.01 2.96
C LEU A 124 8.55 -0.62 2.84
N ALA A 125 8.67 -1.96 2.73
CA ALA A 125 9.96 -2.63 2.56
C ALA A 125 10.72 -2.15 1.32
N LEU A 126 10.02 -1.66 0.31
CA LEU A 126 10.62 -1.11 -0.92
C LEU A 126 11.00 0.36 -0.78
N GLN A 127 10.74 0.99 0.36
CA GLN A 127 10.98 2.43 0.62
C GLN A 127 10.35 3.31 -0.49
N PRO A 128 9.05 3.16 -0.75
CA PRO A 128 8.40 3.86 -1.84
C PRO A 128 8.30 5.37 -1.57
N GLU A 129 8.24 6.16 -2.62
CA GLU A 129 7.92 7.59 -2.58
C GLU A 129 6.40 7.82 -2.55
N VAL A 130 5.65 6.92 -3.21
CA VAL A 130 4.19 6.99 -3.30
C VAL A 130 3.57 5.67 -2.83
N VAL A 131 2.57 5.77 -1.95
CA VAL A 131 1.75 4.63 -1.53
C VAL A 131 0.29 4.89 -1.90
N ILE A 132 -0.32 3.95 -2.59
CA ILE A 132 -1.75 3.95 -2.89
C ILE A 132 -2.43 2.98 -1.92
N ALA A 133 -3.29 3.50 -1.05
CA ALA A 133 -4.06 2.72 -0.10
C ALA A 133 -5.50 2.58 -0.60
N ASP A 134 -5.81 1.46 -1.25
CA ASP A 134 -7.13 1.20 -1.84
C ASP A 134 -8.03 0.52 -0.82
N GLU A 135 -9.04 1.25 -0.31
CA GLU A 135 -10.00 0.80 0.72
C GLU A 135 -9.39 -0.02 1.86
N SER A 136 -8.17 0.31 2.22
CA SER A 136 -7.28 -0.49 3.09
C SER A 136 -7.79 -0.69 4.52
N VAL A 137 -8.88 -0.02 4.91
CA VAL A 137 -9.49 -0.12 6.24
C VAL A 137 -10.97 -0.46 6.22
N SER A 138 -11.60 -0.57 5.04
CA SER A 138 -13.06 -0.74 4.89
C SER A 138 -13.60 -2.05 5.48
N ALA A 139 -12.81 -3.11 5.47
CA ALA A 139 -13.18 -4.43 5.99
C ALA A 139 -12.85 -4.64 7.48
N LEU A 140 -12.36 -3.60 8.17
CA LEU A 140 -11.96 -3.66 9.57
C LEU A 140 -13.05 -3.07 10.48
N ASP A 141 -13.16 -3.60 11.71
CA ASP A 141 -13.99 -2.96 12.73
C ASP A 141 -13.48 -1.55 13.09
N LEU A 142 -14.37 -0.70 13.59
CA LEU A 142 -14.08 0.72 13.83
C LEU A 142 -12.87 0.98 14.74
N SER A 143 -12.61 0.10 15.69
CA SER A 143 -11.51 0.26 16.64
C SER A 143 -10.16 -0.03 15.96
N ILE A 144 -10.09 -1.09 15.19
CA ILE A 144 -8.91 -1.48 14.41
C ILE A 144 -8.69 -0.49 13.25
N GLN A 145 -9.77 -0.05 12.60
CA GLN A 145 -9.71 0.98 11.57
C GLN A 145 -8.98 2.25 12.05
N LYS A 146 -9.38 2.78 13.22
CA LYS A 146 -8.71 3.95 13.82
C LYS A 146 -7.23 3.71 14.08
N GLN A 147 -6.87 2.53 14.56
CA GLN A 147 -5.46 2.17 14.81
C GLN A 147 -4.65 2.11 13.50
N VAL A 148 -5.22 1.55 12.43
CA VAL A 148 -4.54 1.45 11.13
C VAL A 148 -4.42 2.81 10.45
N LEU A 149 -5.45 3.67 10.55
CA LEU A 149 -5.38 5.06 10.03
C LEU A 149 -4.29 5.86 10.74
N ARG A 150 -4.24 5.78 12.08
CA ARG A 150 -3.19 6.43 12.86
C ARG A 150 -1.80 5.93 12.45
N LEU A 151 -1.63 4.61 12.34
CA LEU A 151 -0.38 4.00 11.88
C LEU A 151 0.02 4.52 10.49
N LEU A 152 -0.90 4.58 9.53
CA LEU A 152 -0.62 5.09 8.18
C LEU A 152 -0.18 6.56 8.22
N SER A 153 -0.82 7.41 9.02
CA SER A 153 -0.42 8.81 9.18
C SER A 153 0.97 8.96 9.81
N GLU A 154 1.28 8.17 10.84
CA GLU A 154 2.59 8.14 11.49
C GLU A 154 3.69 7.72 10.49
N LEU A 155 3.45 6.66 9.72
CA LEU A 155 4.38 6.15 8.73
C LEU A 155 4.54 7.11 7.53
N GLN A 156 3.46 7.75 7.09
CA GLN A 156 3.51 8.78 6.04
C GLN A 156 4.44 9.92 6.44
N TYR A 157 4.30 10.42 7.66
CA TYR A 157 5.15 11.51 8.19
C TYR A 157 6.61 11.06 8.35
N GLU A 158 6.84 9.89 8.96
CA GLU A 158 8.18 9.36 9.25
C GLU A 158 8.97 9.07 7.95
N PHE A 159 8.36 8.40 6.99
CA PHE A 159 8.99 8.01 5.72
C PHE A 159 8.87 9.08 4.62
N LYS A 160 8.17 10.19 4.89
CA LYS A 160 7.90 11.28 3.93
C LYS A 160 7.26 10.79 2.64
N ILE A 161 6.29 9.91 2.75
CA ILE A 161 5.60 9.26 1.63
C ILE A 161 4.44 10.13 1.16
N ALA A 162 4.31 10.33 -0.15
CA ALA A 162 3.07 10.81 -0.75
C ALA A 162 2.03 9.68 -0.72
N MET A 163 0.82 9.94 -0.20
CA MET A 163 -0.21 8.91 -0.08
C MET A 163 -1.45 9.26 -0.89
N ILE A 164 -1.89 8.33 -1.73
CA ILE A 164 -3.21 8.36 -2.37
C ILE A 164 -4.11 7.43 -1.57
N PHE A 165 -5.01 7.99 -0.77
CA PHE A 165 -5.92 7.22 0.07
C PHE A 165 -7.30 7.14 -0.58
N ILE A 166 -7.73 5.91 -0.92
CA ILE A 166 -9.00 5.64 -1.59
C ILE A 166 -9.99 5.05 -0.59
N THR A 167 -11.16 5.63 -0.51
CA THR A 167 -12.24 5.17 0.38
C THR A 167 -13.62 5.59 -0.16
N HIS A 168 -14.68 4.93 0.32
CA HIS A 168 -16.04 5.38 0.12
C HIS A 168 -16.59 6.20 1.32
N ASP A 169 -15.84 6.31 2.42
CA ASP A 169 -16.24 7.10 3.61
C ASP A 169 -15.48 8.45 3.63
N LEU A 170 -16.21 9.52 3.36
CA LEU A 170 -15.69 10.89 3.36
C LEU A 170 -15.10 11.28 4.73
N ARG A 171 -15.65 10.77 5.84
CA ARG A 171 -15.15 11.05 7.19
C ARG A 171 -13.77 10.44 7.41
N VAL A 172 -13.52 9.27 6.81
CA VAL A 172 -12.20 8.61 6.85
C VAL A 172 -11.21 9.39 6.00
N ALA A 173 -11.60 9.78 4.78
CA ALA A 173 -10.74 10.61 3.92
C ALA A 173 -10.34 11.93 4.60
N ALA A 174 -11.29 12.62 5.23
CA ALA A 174 -11.05 13.89 5.92
C ALA A 174 -10.08 13.79 7.13
N GLN A 175 -9.87 12.59 7.67
CA GLN A 175 -8.94 12.38 8.79
C GLN A 175 -7.48 12.21 8.36
N ILE A 176 -7.23 11.76 7.13
CA ILE A 176 -5.89 11.35 6.69
C ILE A 176 -5.38 12.14 5.47
N SER A 177 -6.25 12.90 4.79
CA SER A 177 -5.91 13.53 3.51
C SER A 177 -5.86 15.05 3.63
N ASP A 178 -4.86 15.68 3.02
CA ASP A 178 -4.74 17.13 2.88
C ASP A 178 -5.70 17.66 1.81
N TYR A 179 -5.94 16.87 0.76
CA TYR A 179 -6.84 17.17 -0.36
C TYR A 179 -7.76 15.99 -0.61
N ILE A 180 -9.00 16.27 -0.99
CA ILE A 180 -9.98 15.25 -1.32
C ILE A 180 -10.52 15.53 -2.71
N THR A 181 -10.57 14.49 -3.52
CA THR A 181 -11.17 14.50 -4.85
C THR A 181 -12.34 13.52 -4.89
N VAL A 182 -13.45 13.94 -5.43
CA VAL A 182 -14.66 13.12 -5.57
C VAL A 182 -14.73 12.50 -6.96
N MET A 183 -14.94 11.18 -7.00
CA MET A 183 -15.06 10.43 -8.25
C MET A 183 -16.46 9.85 -8.43
N GLU A 184 -17.11 10.19 -9.53
CA GLU A 184 -18.41 9.66 -9.93
C GLU A 184 -18.36 9.10 -11.35
N LYS A 185 -18.78 7.82 -11.54
CA LYS A 185 -18.89 7.16 -12.86
C LYS A 185 -17.64 7.29 -13.74
N GLY A 186 -16.47 7.20 -13.13
CA GLY A 186 -15.17 7.28 -13.83
C GLY A 186 -14.62 8.68 -14.05
N VAL A 187 -15.31 9.72 -13.55
CA VAL A 187 -14.92 11.13 -13.73
C VAL A 187 -14.65 11.77 -12.36
N MET A 188 -13.59 12.58 -12.28
CA MET A 188 -13.36 13.48 -11.14
C MET A 188 -14.30 14.67 -11.25
N VAL A 189 -15.17 14.86 -10.24
CA VAL A 189 -16.22 15.91 -10.26
C VAL A 189 -15.94 17.05 -9.30
N GLU A 190 -15.06 16.82 -8.30
CA GLU A 190 -14.64 17.84 -7.32
C GLU A 190 -13.23 17.52 -6.81
#